data_ae9d6390d9de9557f43efe5244660c99
#
_entry.id   ae9d6390d9de9557f43efe5244660c99
#
_cell.length_a   1.000
_cell.length_b   1.000
_cell.length_c   1.000
_cell.angle_alpha   90.00
_cell.angle_beta   90.00
_cell.angle_gamma   90.00
#
_symmetry.space_group_name_H-M   'P 1'
#
loop_
_entity.id
_entity.type
_entity.pdbx_description
1 polymer ?
#
loop_
_entity_poly.entity_id
_entity_poly.type
_entity_poly.pdbx_seq_one_letter_code
_entity_poly.pdbx_strand_id
1 'polypeptide(L)'
;MSYTNQKEYKVIHKCGHCGKKMTFVSTRRFRVNANKNKLDVWLIYQCKKCKHTLNIPIYERISPQKIPRELYDGFLANDEELAIQYASDAALFKSRHFITE
;
A
#
# COMPACT_ATOMS: atom_id res chain seq x y z
N MET A 1 11.78 -2.72 -23.53
CA MET A 1 11.53 -2.59 -23.22
C MET A 1 10.73 -2.60 -22.49
N SER A 2 10.47 -2.92 -22.19
CA SER A 2 9.64 -3.09 -21.49
C SER A 2 9.42 -2.27 -20.45
N TYR A 3 10.09 -1.60 -20.13
CA TYR A 3 9.99 -0.68 -19.24
C TYR A 3 8.86 0.11 -19.45
N THR A 4 8.37 0.02 -20.41
CA THR A 4 7.17 0.69 -20.65
C THR A 4 6.10 0.24 -19.76
N ASN A 5 6.34 -0.80 -19.03
CA ASN A 5 5.38 -1.28 -18.14
C ASN A 5 5.45 -0.71 -16.81
N GLN A 6 6.10 0.37 -16.65
CA GLN A 6 6.16 1.07 -15.40
C GLN A 6 4.85 1.73 -15.14
N LYS A 7 3.85 0.93 -14.90
CA LYS A 7 2.54 1.46 -14.62
C LYS A 7 2.55 2.20 -13.29
N GLU A 8 1.99 3.39 -13.29
CA GLU A 8 1.92 4.18 -12.08
C GLU A 8 0.58 3.90 -11.43
N TYR A 9 0.58 3.32 -10.26
CA TYR A 9 -0.63 3.06 -9.51
C TYR A 9 -0.91 4.25 -8.62
N LYS A 10 -2.12 4.78 -8.71
CA LYS A 10 -2.45 5.99 -7.97
C LYS A 10 -3.87 5.97 -7.46
N VAL A 11 -4.10 6.73 -6.41
CA VAL A 11 -5.41 6.93 -5.83
C VAL A 11 -5.58 8.40 -5.53
N ILE A 12 -6.84 8.82 -5.46
CA ILE A 12 -7.16 10.19 -5.08
C ILE A 12 -7.63 10.17 -3.64
N HIS A 13 -7.03 10.99 -2.83
CA HIS A 13 -7.36 11.03 -1.40
C HIS A 13 -7.04 12.40 -0.86
N LYS A 14 -7.74 12.79 0.20
CA LYS A 14 -7.47 14.08 0.83
C LYS A 14 -6.10 14.02 1.49
N CYS A 15 -5.25 14.97 1.13
CA CYS A 15 -3.94 15.08 1.73
C CYS A 15 -4.04 16.00 2.94
N GLY A 16 -3.70 15.48 4.13
CA GLY A 16 -3.77 16.30 5.33
C GLY A 16 -2.84 17.48 5.30
N HIS A 17 -1.73 17.35 4.58
CA HIS A 17 -0.76 18.43 4.47
C HIS A 17 -1.20 19.49 3.46
N CYS A 18 -1.68 19.04 2.28
CA CYS A 18 -2.12 19.99 1.25
C CYS A 18 -3.50 20.56 1.53
N GLY A 19 -4.29 19.87 2.35
CA GLY A 19 -5.63 20.34 2.70
C GLY A 19 -6.68 20.10 1.66
N LYS A 20 -6.37 19.37 0.61
CA LYS A 20 -7.33 19.09 -0.47
C LYS A 20 -7.04 17.73 -1.07
N LYS A 21 -7.93 17.28 -1.96
CA LYS A 21 -7.75 16.00 -2.63
C LYS A 21 -6.55 16.07 -3.56
N MET A 22 -5.68 15.12 -3.41
CA MET A 22 -4.46 15.05 -4.20
C MET A 22 -4.29 13.66 -4.75
N THR A 23 -3.44 13.53 -5.76
CA THR A 23 -3.08 12.24 -6.32
C THR A 23 -1.93 11.66 -5.49
N PHE A 24 -2.14 10.45 -4.99
CA PHE A 24 -1.11 9.70 -4.30
C PHE A 24 -0.67 8.55 -5.19
N VAL A 25 0.63 8.35 -5.30
CA VAL A 25 1.18 7.28 -6.14
C VAL A 25 1.84 6.23 -5.27
N SER A 26 1.81 5.00 -5.74
CA SER A 26 2.44 3.90 -5.03
C SER A 26 3.95 4.10 -5.01
N THR A 27 4.55 3.90 -3.85
CA THR A 27 6.00 3.92 -3.73
C THR A 27 6.60 2.55 -3.98
N ARG A 28 5.74 1.53 -4.16
CA ARG A 28 6.15 0.14 -4.34
C ARG A 28 6.83 -0.41 -3.10
N ARG A 29 6.43 0.09 -1.95
CA ARG A 29 6.97 -0.34 -0.67
C ARG A 29 5.86 -0.66 0.29
N PHE A 30 6.18 -1.51 1.24
CA PHE A 30 5.28 -1.86 2.33
C PHE A 30 5.76 -1.24 3.62
N ARG A 31 4.81 -0.96 4.48
CA ARG A 31 5.09 -0.73 5.88
C ARG A 31 4.57 -1.95 6.62
N VAL A 32 5.39 -2.56 7.44
CA VAL A 32 5.05 -3.80 8.12
C VAL A 32 5.27 -3.64 9.60
N ASN A 33 4.31 -4.09 10.38
CA ASN A 33 4.45 -4.13 11.82
C ASN A 33 4.15 -5.56 12.26
N ALA A 34 5.18 -6.29 12.61
CA ALA A 34 5.05 -7.67 13.07
C ALA A 34 5.19 -7.66 14.57
N ASN A 35 4.07 -7.81 15.27
CA ASN A 35 4.05 -7.75 16.70
C ASN A 35 3.53 -9.05 17.26
N LYS A 36 4.43 -9.89 17.76
CA LYS A 36 4.09 -11.17 18.36
C LYS A 36 3.16 -12.00 17.50
N ASN A 37 1.87 -11.95 17.80
CA ASN A 37 0.90 -12.77 17.13
C ASN A 37 0.13 -12.04 16.06
N LYS A 38 0.49 -10.80 15.78
CA LYS A 38 -0.28 -9.99 14.86
C LYS A 38 0.62 -9.37 13.81
N LEU A 39 0.09 -9.26 12.62
CA LEU A 39 0.81 -8.66 11.50
C LEU A 39 -0.05 -7.58 10.89
N ASP A 40 0.51 -6.40 10.77
CA ASP A 40 -0.13 -5.30 10.04
C ASP A 40 0.72 -5.00 8.83
N VAL A 41 0.08 -4.86 7.68
CA VAL A 41 0.79 -4.55 6.44
C VAL A 41 0.05 -3.43 5.73
N TRP A 42 0.78 -2.39 5.37
CA TRP A 42 0.23 -1.26 4.63
C TRP A 42 1.05 -1.02 3.38
N LEU A 43 0.38 -0.69 2.29
CA LEU A 43 1.07 -0.15 1.13
C LEU A 43 1.35 1.31 1.40
N ILE A 44 2.51 1.78 1.01
CA ILE A 44 2.88 3.17 1.19
C ILE A 44 2.67 3.89 -0.13
N TYR A 45 1.75 4.85 -0.10
CA TYR A 45 1.52 5.75 -1.23
C TYR A 45 2.01 7.13 -0.84
N GLN A 46 2.28 7.97 -1.81
CA GLN A 46 2.89 9.27 -1.55
C GLN A 46 2.21 10.34 -2.38
N CYS A 47 1.90 11.47 -1.76
CA CYS A 47 1.33 12.60 -2.45
C CYS A 47 2.33 13.11 -3.49
N LYS A 48 1.86 13.31 -4.71
CA LYS A 48 2.74 13.73 -5.79
C LYS A 48 3.32 15.12 -5.53
N LYS A 49 2.62 15.95 -4.79
CA LYS A 49 3.04 17.31 -4.61
C LYS A 49 3.89 17.51 -3.37
N CYS A 50 3.39 17.10 -2.22
CA CYS A 50 4.05 17.42 -0.96
C CYS A 50 4.86 16.25 -0.40
N LYS A 51 4.77 15.09 -1.02
CA LYS A 51 5.51 13.89 -0.63
C LYS A 51 5.05 13.26 0.68
N HIS A 52 3.95 13.74 1.23
CA HIS A 52 3.36 13.12 2.40
C HIS A 52 2.90 11.71 2.07
N THR A 53 2.98 10.81 3.01
CA THR A 53 2.63 9.42 2.74
C THR A 53 1.22 9.09 3.19
N LEU A 54 0.64 8.11 2.52
CA LEU A 54 -0.65 7.56 2.85
C LEU A 54 -0.47 6.06 2.93
N ASN A 55 -0.84 5.47 4.05
CA ASN A 55 -0.73 4.02 4.23
C ASN A 55 -2.07 3.39 3.95
N ILE A 56 -2.10 2.47 2.98
CA ILE A 56 -3.32 1.77 2.62
C ILE A 56 -3.23 0.37 3.21
N PRO A 57 -4.07 0.02 4.18
CA PRO A 57 -3.95 -1.27 4.86
C PRO A 57 -4.32 -2.42 3.95
N ILE A 58 -3.53 -3.46 3.99
CA ILE A 58 -3.82 -4.73 3.33
C ILE A 58 -4.22 -5.76 4.38
N TYR A 59 -3.47 -5.83 5.45
CA TYR A 59 -3.79 -6.69 6.56
C TYR A 59 -3.75 -5.87 7.83
N GLU A 60 -4.72 -6.11 8.69
CA GLU A 60 -4.77 -5.45 9.98
C GLU A 60 -4.94 -6.51 11.05
N ARG A 61 -3.93 -6.65 11.89
CA ARG A 61 -3.94 -7.57 13.01
C ARG A 61 -4.25 -9.00 12.59
N ILE A 62 -3.67 -9.42 11.49
CA ILE A 62 -3.87 -10.79 11.05
C ILE A 62 -2.83 -11.68 11.73
N SER A 63 -3.23 -12.92 12.03
CA SER A 63 -2.29 -13.88 12.55
C SER A 63 -1.32 -14.28 11.44
N PRO A 64 -0.01 -14.23 11.69
CA PRO A 64 0.95 -14.59 10.64
C PRO A 64 0.78 -16.00 10.10
N GLN A 65 0.19 -16.89 10.90
CA GLN A 65 -0.03 -18.25 10.43
C GLN A 65 -1.13 -18.35 9.40
N LYS A 66 -1.92 -17.31 9.24
CA LYS A 66 -3.03 -17.32 8.29
C LYS A 66 -2.63 -16.89 6.91
N ILE A 67 -1.37 -16.53 6.70
CA ILE A 67 -0.89 -16.18 5.38
C ILE A 67 0.27 -17.10 5.01
N PRO A 68 0.48 -17.34 3.71
CA PRO A 68 1.59 -18.18 3.29
C PRO A 68 2.92 -17.62 3.75
N ARG A 69 3.86 -18.51 4.06
CA ARG A 69 5.15 -18.09 4.56
C ARG A 69 5.89 -17.20 3.55
N GLU A 70 5.81 -17.55 2.28
CA GLU A 70 6.49 -16.77 1.25
C GLU A 70 5.96 -15.35 1.22
N LEU A 71 4.65 -15.19 1.43
CA LEU A 71 4.03 -13.89 1.44
C LEU A 71 4.51 -13.08 2.65
N TYR A 72 4.53 -13.73 3.80
CA TYR A 72 5.00 -13.12 5.02
C TYR A 72 6.44 -12.62 4.85
N ASP A 73 7.30 -13.50 4.32
CA ASP A 73 8.70 -13.15 4.11
C ASP A 73 8.85 -12.02 3.08
N GLY A 74 8.01 -12.02 2.06
CA GLY A 74 8.03 -10.98 1.05
C GLY A 74 7.68 -9.61 1.62
N PHE A 75 6.69 -9.58 2.50
CA PHE A 75 6.33 -8.31 3.15
C PHE A 75 7.49 -7.80 3.99
N LEU A 76 8.12 -8.67 4.76
CA LEU A 76 9.23 -8.27 5.61
C LEU A 76 10.43 -7.83 4.80
N ALA A 77 10.62 -8.43 3.64
CA ALA A 77 11.73 -8.09 2.76
C ALA A 77 11.43 -6.87 1.89
N ASN A 78 10.20 -6.37 1.97
CA ASN A 78 9.77 -5.22 1.17
C ASN A 78 9.93 -5.52 -0.32
N ASP A 79 9.41 -6.68 -0.73
CA ASP A 79 9.53 -7.17 -2.10
C ASP A 79 8.77 -6.26 -3.05
N GLU A 80 9.48 -5.67 -4.00
CA GLU A 80 8.89 -4.69 -4.91
C GLU A 80 7.85 -5.33 -5.83
N GLU A 81 8.08 -6.54 -6.30
CA GLU A 81 7.10 -7.20 -7.16
C GLU A 81 5.81 -7.46 -6.42
N LEU A 82 5.94 -7.85 -5.17
CA LEU A 82 4.79 -8.07 -4.33
C LEU A 82 4.04 -6.76 -4.10
N ALA A 83 4.78 -5.69 -3.91
CA ALA A 83 4.15 -4.38 -3.71
C ALA A 83 3.39 -3.95 -4.96
N ILE A 84 3.93 -4.22 -6.13
CA ILE A 84 3.26 -3.89 -7.37
C ILE A 84 1.97 -4.69 -7.51
N GLN A 85 2.03 -5.97 -7.15
CA GLN A 85 0.86 -6.82 -7.22
C GLN A 85 -0.27 -6.28 -6.35
N TYR A 86 0.05 -5.90 -5.13
CA TYR A 86 -0.97 -5.37 -4.23
C TYR A 86 -1.34 -3.94 -4.55
N ALA A 87 -0.49 -3.21 -5.24
CA ALA A 87 -0.83 -1.84 -5.62
C ALA A 87 -2.01 -1.80 -6.58
N SER A 88 -2.12 -2.78 -7.47
CA SER A 88 -3.25 -2.83 -8.39
C SER A 88 -4.53 -3.12 -7.64
N ASP A 89 -4.46 -3.90 -6.58
CA ASP A 89 -5.64 -4.21 -5.78
C ASP A 89 -6.01 -3.05 -4.86
N ALA A 90 -5.04 -2.26 -4.50
CA ALA A 90 -5.27 -1.13 -3.60
C ALA A 90 -6.26 -0.14 -4.17
N ALA A 91 -6.30 0.01 -5.49
CA ALA A 91 -7.26 0.92 -6.11
C ALA A 91 -8.69 0.49 -5.82
N LEU A 92 -8.96 -0.81 -5.92
CA LEU A 92 -10.27 -1.35 -5.60
C LEU A 92 -10.56 -1.26 -4.12
N PHE A 93 -9.55 -1.59 -3.32
CA PHE A 93 -9.68 -1.51 -1.89
C PHE A 93 -10.03 -0.09 -1.48
N LYS A 94 -9.34 0.86 -2.07
CA LYS A 94 -9.57 2.27 -1.79
C LYS A 94 -11.00 2.66 -2.12
N SER A 95 -11.53 2.22 -3.25
CA SER A 95 -12.89 2.59 -3.61
C SER A 95 -13.91 2.00 -2.65
N ARG A 96 -13.60 0.88 -2.01
CA ARG A 96 -14.52 0.31 -1.06
C ARG A 96 -14.45 0.97 0.31
N HIS A 97 -13.25 1.33 0.74
CA HIS A 97 -13.03 1.70 2.13
C HIS A 97 -12.92 3.18 2.36
N PHE A 98 -12.48 3.92 1.37
CA PHE A 98 -12.25 5.34 1.59
C PHE A 98 -13.33 6.23 1.01
N ILE A 99 -14.11 5.71 0.09
CA ILE A 99 -15.19 6.48 -0.46
C ILE A 99 -16.25 6.77 0.59
N THR A 100 -16.45 5.83 1.48
CA THR A 100 -17.48 5.96 2.48
C THR A 100 -17.10 6.89 3.60
N GLU A 101 -15.90 7.34 3.58
CA GLU A 101 -15.48 8.31 4.57
C GLU A 101 -15.73 9.71 4.08
#